data_eb4674a5f1fbeee1cae0eae3c8c3cb7c
#
_entry.id   eb4674a5f1fbeee1cae0eae3c8c3cb7c
#
_cell.length_a   1.000
_cell.length_b   1.000
_cell.length_c   1.000
_cell.angle_alpha   90.00
_cell.angle_beta   90.00
_cell.angle_gamma   90.00
#
_symmetry.space_group_name_H-M   'P 1'
#
loop_
_entity.id
_entity.type
_entity.pdbx_description
1 polymer ?
#
loop_
_entity_poly.entity_id
_entity_poly.type
_entity_poly.pdbx_seq_one_letter_code
_entity_poly.pdbx_strand_id
1 'polypeptide(L)'
;MEIYFDRYPKIKGYLESVKEEAKEKGYVLTVLNRRRFIPEIKSSNKIVKALGERLAMNAPIQGSAADIIKLAMVKVYNRLKKEKLNSEMILQVHDELILNVKENELEVVKALVKEEMENVLKMSVKLEIDENIGNTWYVPGYGKQGGTRLGGTFNVAFEL
;
A
#
# COMPACT_ATOMS: atom_id res chain seq x y z
N MET A 1 -11.25 3.04 -24.07
CA MET A 1 -11.43 3.74 -22.78
C MET A 1 -12.90 4.12 -22.54
N GLU A 2 -13.66 4.52 -23.54
CA GLU A 2 -15.09 4.87 -23.41
C GLU A 2 -15.90 3.72 -22.81
N ILE A 3 -15.80 2.50 -23.35
CA ILE A 3 -16.53 1.30 -22.87
C ILE A 3 -16.30 1.03 -21.38
N TYR A 4 -15.09 1.32 -20.87
CA TYR A 4 -14.79 1.15 -19.43
C TYR A 4 -15.57 2.16 -18.57
N PHE A 5 -15.58 3.42 -18.96
CA PHE A 5 -16.28 4.47 -18.22
C PHE A 5 -17.81 4.38 -18.33
N ASP A 6 -18.32 3.84 -19.45
CA ASP A 6 -19.75 3.55 -19.59
C ASP A 6 -20.18 2.47 -18.60
N ARG A 7 -19.33 1.47 -18.39
CA ARG A 7 -19.57 0.41 -17.41
C ARG A 7 -19.40 0.88 -15.94
N TYR A 8 -18.52 1.85 -15.72
CA TYR A 8 -18.18 2.37 -14.38
C TYR A 8 -18.32 3.90 -14.29
N PRO A 9 -19.52 4.47 -14.43
CA PRO A 9 -19.70 5.91 -14.50
C PRO A 9 -19.29 6.65 -13.22
N LYS A 10 -19.36 6.00 -12.05
CA LYS A 10 -18.91 6.58 -10.79
C LYS A 10 -17.40 6.83 -10.75
N ILE A 11 -16.60 5.98 -11.40
CA ILE A 11 -15.15 6.17 -11.51
C ILE A 11 -14.85 7.42 -12.34
N LYS A 12 -15.52 7.57 -13.48
CA LYS A 12 -15.39 8.77 -14.31
C LYS A 12 -15.72 10.04 -13.54
N GLY A 13 -16.87 10.05 -12.87
CA GLY A 13 -17.30 11.20 -12.05
C GLY A 13 -16.30 11.55 -10.94
N TYR A 14 -15.75 10.53 -10.26
CA TYR A 14 -14.71 10.73 -9.26
C TYR A 14 -13.44 11.37 -9.85
N LEU A 15 -12.93 10.85 -10.97
CA LEU A 15 -11.73 11.39 -11.61
C LEU A 15 -11.92 12.83 -12.09
N GLU A 16 -13.12 13.19 -12.55
CA GLU A 16 -13.46 14.55 -12.93
C GLU A 16 -13.55 15.46 -11.70
N SER A 17 -14.20 15.03 -10.63
CA SER A 17 -14.30 15.80 -9.39
C SER A 17 -12.93 16.11 -8.77
N VAL A 18 -12.01 15.14 -8.78
CA VAL A 18 -10.64 15.32 -8.27
C VAL A 18 -9.85 16.35 -9.09
N LYS A 19 -10.04 16.37 -10.43
CA LYS A 19 -9.41 17.39 -11.28
C LYS A 19 -9.93 18.80 -10.97
N GLU A 20 -11.24 18.95 -10.80
CA GLU A 20 -11.82 20.24 -10.45
C GLU A 20 -11.39 20.70 -9.06
N GLU A 21 -11.37 19.81 -8.07
CA GLU A 21 -10.83 20.11 -6.73
C GLU A 21 -9.37 20.59 -6.80
N ALA A 22 -8.54 19.91 -7.59
CA ALA A 22 -7.14 20.29 -7.77
C ALA A 22 -6.99 21.66 -8.46
N LYS A 23 -7.85 22.01 -9.42
CA LYS A 23 -7.86 23.34 -10.07
C LYS A 23 -8.23 24.42 -9.07
N GLU A 24 -9.24 24.20 -8.25
CA GLU A 24 -9.71 25.15 -7.25
C GLU A 24 -8.69 25.33 -6.12
N LYS A 25 -8.34 24.25 -5.44
CA LYS A 25 -7.53 24.27 -4.21
C LYS A 25 -6.02 24.30 -4.48
N GLY A 26 -5.56 23.82 -5.64
CA GLY A 26 -4.14 23.65 -5.98
C GLY A 26 -3.50 22.39 -5.36
N TYR A 27 -4.30 21.52 -4.73
CA TYR A 27 -3.87 20.25 -4.17
C TYR A 27 -5.01 19.22 -4.19
N VAL A 28 -4.66 17.96 -4.00
CA VAL A 28 -5.58 16.86 -3.74
C VAL A 28 -5.26 16.20 -2.41
N LEU A 29 -6.20 15.40 -1.89
CA LEU A 29 -6.08 14.73 -0.59
C LEU A 29 -5.98 13.21 -0.77
N THR A 30 -5.22 12.57 0.12
CA THR A 30 -5.26 11.12 0.32
C THR A 30 -6.38 10.74 1.29
N VAL A 31 -6.60 9.43 1.47
CA VAL A 31 -7.58 8.88 2.43
C VAL A 31 -7.34 9.35 3.87
N LEU A 32 -6.09 9.65 4.24
CA LEU A 32 -5.72 10.20 5.55
C LEU A 32 -5.57 11.74 5.54
N ASN A 33 -6.18 12.42 4.56
CA ASN A 33 -6.16 13.89 4.41
C ASN A 33 -4.75 14.50 4.24
N ARG A 34 -3.78 13.71 3.76
CA ARG A 34 -2.46 14.24 3.39
C ARG A 34 -2.56 15.00 2.06
N ARG A 35 -2.06 16.23 2.04
CA ARG A 35 -2.10 17.08 0.86
C ARG A 35 -0.99 16.77 -0.13
N ARG A 36 -1.35 16.66 -1.42
CA ARG A 36 -0.43 16.66 -2.54
C ARG A 36 -0.66 17.91 -3.36
N PHE A 37 0.25 18.88 -3.29
CA PHE A 37 0.20 20.08 -4.12
C PHE A 37 0.50 19.77 -5.58
N ILE A 38 -0.24 20.42 -6.49
CA ILE A 38 -0.15 20.22 -7.94
C ILE A 38 -0.13 21.60 -8.62
N PRO A 39 0.99 22.31 -8.55
CA PRO A 39 1.10 23.63 -9.18
C PRO A 39 0.94 23.58 -10.71
N GLU A 40 1.27 22.45 -11.32
CA GLU A 40 1.19 22.22 -12.77
C GLU A 40 -0.23 22.39 -13.32
N ILE A 41 -1.27 22.17 -12.51
CA ILE A 41 -2.67 22.22 -12.96
C ILE A 41 -3.11 23.66 -13.33
N LYS A 42 -2.42 24.66 -12.78
CA LYS A 42 -2.66 26.09 -13.04
C LYS A 42 -1.79 26.67 -14.16
N SER A 43 -0.96 25.86 -14.79
CA SER A 43 -0.07 26.30 -15.86
C SER A 43 -0.84 26.76 -17.10
N SER A 44 -0.38 27.83 -17.74
CA SER A 44 -0.84 28.28 -19.06
C SER A 44 -0.37 27.36 -20.19
N ASN A 45 0.72 26.59 -19.97
CA ASN A 45 1.21 25.61 -20.92
C ASN A 45 0.32 24.37 -20.92
N LYS A 46 -0.29 24.04 -22.04
CA LYS A 46 -1.22 22.90 -22.19
C LYS A 46 -0.58 21.55 -21.83
N ILE A 47 0.70 21.35 -22.13
CA ILE A 47 1.42 20.09 -21.84
C ILE A 47 1.61 19.94 -20.30
N VAL A 48 2.04 21.02 -19.66
CA VAL A 48 2.25 21.04 -18.18
C VAL A 48 0.91 20.89 -17.46
N LYS A 49 -0.15 21.55 -17.95
CA LYS A 49 -1.50 21.42 -17.39
C LYS A 49 -2.03 19.99 -17.51
N ALA A 50 -1.84 19.33 -18.67
CA ALA A 50 -2.23 17.93 -18.86
C ALA A 50 -1.45 16.97 -17.93
N LEU A 51 -0.18 17.27 -17.62
CA LEU A 51 0.59 16.56 -16.60
C LEU A 51 -0.06 16.77 -15.22
N GLY A 52 -0.41 18.02 -14.86
CA GLY A 52 -1.08 18.33 -13.60
C GLY A 52 -2.40 17.58 -13.43
N GLU A 53 -3.22 17.47 -14.48
CA GLU A 53 -4.46 16.69 -14.45
C GLU A 53 -4.23 15.20 -14.19
N ARG A 54 -3.19 14.61 -14.80
CA ARG A 54 -2.80 13.20 -14.54
C ARG A 54 -2.30 13.00 -13.11
N LEU A 55 -1.50 13.93 -12.60
CA LEU A 55 -1.03 13.91 -11.21
C LEU A 55 -2.21 14.02 -10.24
N ALA A 56 -3.18 14.88 -10.52
CA ALA A 56 -4.38 15.03 -9.70
C ALA A 56 -5.18 13.74 -9.60
N MET A 57 -5.37 13.03 -10.71
CA MET A 57 -6.11 11.77 -10.72
C MET A 57 -5.38 10.63 -10.00
N ASN A 58 -4.05 10.56 -10.15
CA ASN A 58 -3.28 9.45 -9.59
C ASN A 58 -2.93 9.64 -8.10
N ALA A 59 -2.67 10.87 -7.67
CA ALA A 59 -2.14 11.15 -6.35
C ALA A 59 -3.05 10.71 -5.18
N PRO A 60 -4.39 10.87 -5.22
CA PRO A 60 -5.26 10.34 -4.17
C PRO A 60 -5.17 8.83 -4.05
N ILE A 61 -5.12 8.11 -5.16
CA ILE A 61 -5.11 6.64 -5.18
C ILE A 61 -3.76 6.12 -4.68
N GLN A 62 -2.67 6.49 -5.34
CA GLN A 62 -1.31 6.05 -4.96
C GLN A 62 -0.90 6.57 -3.58
N GLY A 63 -1.27 7.83 -3.28
CA GLY A 63 -1.00 8.41 -1.97
C GLY A 63 -1.77 7.72 -0.85
N SER A 64 -3.01 7.30 -1.08
CA SER A 64 -3.80 6.54 -0.11
C SER A 64 -3.24 5.14 0.13
N ALA A 65 -2.80 4.44 -0.93
CA ALA A 65 -2.10 3.16 -0.78
C ALA A 65 -0.83 3.31 0.08
N ALA A 66 -0.03 4.36 -0.19
CA ALA A 66 1.16 4.65 0.63
C ALA A 66 0.83 5.03 2.08
N ASP A 67 -0.30 5.65 2.35
CA ASP A 67 -0.74 5.96 3.69
C ASP A 67 -1.20 4.70 4.44
N ILE A 68 -1.92 3.82 3.76
CA ILE A 68 -2.41 2.54 4.31
C ILE A 68 -1.23 1.66 4.72
N ILE A 69 -0.27 1.44 3.82
CA ILE A 69 0.89 0.58 4.14
C ILE A 69 1.74 1.15 5.28
N LYS A 70 1.94 2.46 5.34
CA LYS A 70 2.67 3.10 6.45
C LYS A 70 1.96 2.95 7.78
N LEU A 71 0.63 3.09 7.79
CA LEU A 71 -0.15 2.87 9.00
C LEU A 71 -0.09 1.41 9.43
N ALA A 72 -0.17 0.47 8.48
CA ALA A 72 0.01 -0.96 8.73
C ALA A 72 1.38 -1.25 9.35
N MET A 73 2.47 -0.69 8.80
CA MET A 73 3.82 -0.82 9.37
C MET A 73 3.89 -0.42 10.83
N VAL A 74 3.31 0.72 11.17
CA VAL A 74 3.30 1.22 12.56
C VAL A 74 2.52 0.28 13.48
N LYS A 75 1.36 -0.20 13.03
CA LYS A 75 0.53 -1.12 13.82
C LYS A 75 1.23 -2.47 14.03
N VAL A 76 1.75 -3.07 12.96
CA VAL A 76 2.51 -4.33 13.03
C VAL A 76 3.71 -4.20 13.95
N TYR A 77 4.52 -3.15 13.77
CA TYR A 77 5.69 -2.90 14.64
C TYR A 77 5.30 -2.80 16.12
N ASN A 78 4.30 -2.00 16.43
CA ASN A 78 3.84 -1.83 17.81
C ASN A 78 3.31 -3.13 18.41
N ARG A 79 2.62 -3.94 17.60
CA ARG A 79 2.08 -5.22 18.03
C ARG A 79 3.18 -6.25 18.30
N LEU A 80 4.19 -6.36 17.42
CA LEU A 80 5.36 -7.20 17.64
C LEU A 80 6.07 -6.85 18.96
N LYS A 81 6.25 -5.55 19.24
CA LYS A 81 6.86 -5.07 20.48
C LYS A 81 5.99 -5.37 21.70
N LYS A 82 4.68 -5.14 21.63
CA LYS A 82 3.74 -5.40 22.72
C LYS A 82 3.70 -6.86 23.12
N GLU A 83 3.75 -7.75 22.16
CA GLU A 83 3.74 -9.20 22.38
C GLU A 83 5.14 -9.78 22.67
N LYS A 84 6.17 -8.91 22.69
CA LYS A 84 7.57 -9.27 22.98
C LYS A 84 8.11 -10.34 22.03
N LEU A 85 7.69 -10.30 20.77
CA LEU A 85 8.18 -11.21 19.73
C LEU A 85 9.60 -10.81 19.30
N ASN A 86 10.40 -11.82 18.97
CA ASN A 86 11.78 -11.64 18.47
C ASN A 86 11.84 -11.54 16.94
N SER A 87 10.70 -11.64 16.30
CA SER A 87 10.53 -11.43 14.87
C SER A 87 10.57 -9.94 14.53
N GLU A 88 11.08 -9.58 13.37
CA GLU A 88 11.35 -8.18 13.00
C GLU A 88 10.82 -7.88 11.60
N MET A 89 10.22 -6.71 11.44
CA MET A 89 9.92 -6.16 10.12
C MET A 89 11.19 -5.51 9.56
N ILE A 90 11.69 -6.00 8.41
CA ILE A 90 12.99 -5.62 7.88
C ILE A 90 12.92 -4.73 6.65
N LEU A 91 11.85 -4.83 5.86
CA LEU A 91 11.76 -4.09 4.60
C LEU A 91 10.30 -3.83 4.21
N GLN A 92 10.08 -2.71 3.51
CA GLN A 92 8.83 -2.40 2.85
C GLN A 92 9.12 -2.05 1.38
N VAL A 93 8.45 -2.71 0.45
CA VAL A 93 8.60 -2.51 -0.99
C VAL A 93 7.21 -2.40 -1.59
N HIS A 94 6.88 -1.24 -2.20
CA HIS A 94 5.55 -0.94 -2.74
C HIS A 94 4.43 -1.13 -1.71
N ASP A 95 3.67 -2.21 -1.84
CA ASP A 95 2.54 -2.64 -0.99
C ASP A 95 2.87 -3.88 -0.13
N GLU A 96 4.11 -4.32 -0.17
CA GLU A 96 4.62 -5.52 0.49
C GLU A 96 5.39 -5.17 1.78
N LEU A 97 5.15 -5.93 2.85
CA LEU A 97 5.93 -5.91 4.09
C LEU A 97 6.71 -7.22 4.22
N ILE A 98 8.01 -7.11 4.44
CA ILE A 98 8.88 -8.27 4.62
C ILE A 98 9.34 -8.35 6.08
N LEU A 99 9.09 -9.49 6.69
CA LEU A 99 9.46 -9.78 8.05
C LEU A 99 10.45 -10.94 8.12
N ASN A 100 11.43 -10.80 8.98
CA ASN A 100 12.30 -11.89 9.40
C ASN A 100 11.68 -12.56 10.62
N VAL A 101 11.12 -13.74 10.44
CA VAL A 101 10.27 -14.39 11.43
C VAL A 101 10.97 -15.60 12.04
N LYS A 102 10.99 -15.70 13.36
CA LYS A 102 11.46 -16.87 14.09
C LYS A 102 10.53 -18.04 13.86
N GLU A 103 11.10 -19.23 13.70
CA GLU A 103 10.33 -20.45 13.38
C GLU A 103 9.22 -20.74 14.39
N ASN A 104 9.53 -20.58 15.67
CA ASN A 104 8.59 -20.78 16.77
C ASN A 104 7.53 -19.66 16.92
N GLU A 105 7.68 -18.54 16.22
CA GLU A 105 6.74 -17.42 16.22
C GLU A 105 5.91 -17.32 14.93
N LEU A 106 6.14 -18.21 13.96
CA LEU A 106 5.61 -18.08 12.61
C LEU A 106 4.08 -17.92 12.58
N GLU A 107 3.35 -18.83 13.22
CA GLU A 107 1.88 -18.79 13.19
C GLU A 107 1.30 -17.59 13.92
N VAL A 108 1.95 -17.16 15.01
CA VAL A 108 1.54 -15.98 15.78
C VAL A 108 1.77 -14.72 14.94
N VAL A 109 2.94 -14.58 14.30
CA VAL A 109 3.27 -13.42 13.47
C VAL A 109 2.36 -13.34 12.24
N LYS A 110 2.07 -14.46 11.58
CA LYS A 110 1.12 -14.50 10.46
C LYS A 110 -0.26 -13.97 10.86
N ALA A 111 -0.83 -14.52 11.93
CA ALA A 111 -2.13 -14.09 12.42
C ALA A 111 -2.15 -12.60 12.80
N LEU A 112 -1.10 -12.14 13.49
CA LEU A 112 -0.94 -10.76 13.92
C LEU A 112 -0.86 -9.79 12.72
N VAL A 113 0.01 -10.10 11.76
CA VAL A 113 0.21 -9.22 10.59
C VAL A 113 -1.06 -9.16 9.74
N LYS A 114 -1.71 -10.30 9.53
CA LYS A 114 -2.98 -10.36 8.82
C LYS A 114 -4.04 -9.51 9.52
N GLU A 115 -4.21 -9.66 10.82
CA GLU A 115 -5.16 -8.87 11.60
C GLU A 115 -4.89 -7.37 11.48
N GLU A 116 -3.63 -6.93 11.66
CA GLU A 116 -3.27 -5.51 11.66
C GLU A 116 -3.33 -4.88 10.25
N MET A 117 -2.97 -5.61 9.21
CA MET A 117 -3.01 -5.11 7.83
C MET A 117 -4.44 -5.05 7.29
N GLU A 118 -5.24 -6.11 7.44
CA GLU A 118 -6.62 -6.15 6.96
C GLU A 118 -7.54 -5.14 7.70
N ASN A 119 -7.23 -4.87 8.97
CA ASN A 119 -8.00 -3.92 9.80
C ASN A 119 -7.28 -2.57 10.00
N VAL A 120 -6.32 -2.25 9.15
CA VAL A 120 -5.54 -1.03 9.27
C VAL A 120 -6.40 0.23 9.16
N LEU A 121 -7.37 0.22 8.26
CA LEU A 121 -8.31 1.29 8.02
C LEU A 121 -9.72 0.72 7.77
N LYS A 122 -10.71 1.32 8.41
CA LYS A 122 -12.12 0.93 8.17
C LYS A 122 -12.56 1.51 6.82
N MET A 123 -12.78 0.64 5.85
CA MET A 123 -13.21 0.99 4.50
C MET A 123 -14.54 0.28 4.16
N SER A 124 -15.21 0.76 3.11
CA SER A 124 -16.42 0.10 2.57
C SER A 124 -16.11 -1.21 1.85
N VAL A 125 -14.88 -1.37 1.37
CA VAL A 125 -14.35 -2.60 0.79
C VAL A 125 -13.34 -3.18 1.78
N LYS A 126 -13.42 -4.49 2.01
CA LYS A 126 -12.47 -5.19 2.89
C LYS A 126 -11.11 -5.19 2.23
N LEU A 127 -10.08 -4.89 3.02
CA LEU A 127 -8.70 -5.15 2.63
C LEU A 127 -8.41 -6.64 2.85
N GLU A 128 -7.78 -7.26 1.90
CA GLU A 128 -7.32 -8.64 1.99
C GLU A 128 -5.83 -8.66 1.67
N ILE A 129 -5.09 -9.52 2.35
CA ILE A 129 -3.66 -9.69 2.14
C ILE A 129 -3.35 -11.10 1.71
N ASP A 130 -2.34 -11.22 0.85
CA ASP A 130 -1.69 -12.49 0.54
C ASP A 130 -0.43 -12.65 1.39
N GLU A 131 -0.12 -13.88 1.79
CA GLU A 131 1.07 -14.20 2.57
C GLU A 131 1.95 -15.21 1.82
N ASN A 132 3.24 -14.96 1.85
CA ASN A 132 4.24 -15.80 1.24
C ASN A 132 5.38 -16.07 2.22
N ILE A 133 5.82 -17.32 2.33
CA ILE A 133 6.86 -17.75 3.27
C ILE A 133 8.02 -18.35 2.49
N GLY A 134 9.23 -17.91 2.78
CA GLY A 134 10.45 -18.42 2.15
C GLY A 134 11.68 -18.23 3.00
N ASN A 135 12.76 -18.90 2.63
CA ASN A 135 14.06 -18.74 3.30
C ASN A 135 14.80 -17.48 2.86
N THR A 136 14.33 -16.84 1.80
CA THR A 136 14.86 -15.58 1.26
C THR A 136 13.70 -14.77 0.69
N TRP A 137 13.88 -13.47 0.51
CA TRP A 137 12.90 -12.62 -0.17
C TRP A 137 12.68 -13.01 -1.64
N TYR A 138 13.66 -13.66 -2.26
CA TYR A 138 13.55 -14.13 -3.62
C TYR A 138 12.77 -15.43 -3.64
N VAL A 139 11.49 -15.37 -3.70
CA VAL A 139 10.55 -16.45 -3.96
C VAL A 139 9.57 -16.77 -2.85
N PRO A 140 8.43 -16.22 -3.01
CA PRO A 140 7.28 -17.08 -3.07
C PRO A 140 6.49 -16.78 -4.35
N GLY A 141 6.65 -17.63 -5.34
CA GLY A 141 5.81 -17.62 -6.54
C GLY A 141 6.52 -17.51 -7.89
N TYR A 142 7.71 -16.96 -7.96
CA TYR A 142 8.45 -16.78 -9.21
C TYR A 142 9.79 -17.52 -9.24
N GLY A 143 9.75 -18.85 -9.23
CA GLY A 143 10.92 -19.68 -9.50
C GLY A 143 11.41 -20.49 -8.31
N LYS A 144 11.32 -21.77 -8.48
CA LYS A 144 11.83 -22.82 -7.60
C LYS A 144 13.33 -22.71 -7.44
N GLN A 145 13.83 -22.04 -6.40
CA GLN A 145 15.16 -22.36 -5.87
C GLN A 145 15.21 -21.99 -4.38
N GLY A 146 15.32 -23.04 -3.56
CA GLY A 146 15.40 -22.90 -2.12
C GLY A 146 16.64 -22.14 -1.70
N GLY A 147 16.44 -21.00 -1.05
CA GLY A 147 17.49 -20.33 -0.30
C GLY A 147 17.79 -21.12 0.97
N THR A 148 19.04 -21.05 1.43
CA THR A 148 19.50 -21.74 2.63
C THR A 148 18.86 -21.12 3.88
N ARG A 149 18.27 -21.92 4.72
CA ARG A 149 17.74 -21.55 6.03
C ARG A 149 18.86 -20.96 6.90
N LEU A 150 18.74 -19.73 7.31
CA LEU A 150 19.66 -19.10 8.26
C LEU A 150 19.04 -19.14 9.66
N GLY A 151 19.46 -20.11 10.47
CA GLY A 151 19.23 -20.07 11.92
C GLY A 151 17.77 -20.14 12.37
N GLY A 152 16.89 -20.92 11.73
CA GLY A 152 15.51 -21.11 12.19
C GLY A 152 14.62 -19.88 12.04
N THR A 153 14.90 -19.03 11.06
CA THR A 153 14.07 -17.87 10.69
C THR A 153 13.51 -18.04 9.27
N PHE A 154 12.35 -17.44 9.04
CA PHE A 154 11.72 -17.36 7.73
C PHE A 154 11.57 -15.90 7.33
N ASN A 155 11.71 -15.62 6.03
CA ASN A 155 11.21 -14.36 5.48
C ASN A 155 9.76 -14.56 5.09
N VAL A 156 8.89 -13.74 5.63
CA VAL A 156 7.46 -13.76 5.32
C VAL A 156 7.15 -12.43 4.65
N ALA A 157 6.63 -12.50 3.44
CA ALA A 157 6.15 -11.37 2.70
C ALA A 157 4.62 -11.30 2.81
N PHE A 158 4.10 -10.12 3.11
CA PHE A 158 2.68 -9.82 3.15
C PHE A 158 2.41 -8.72 2.15
N GLU A 159 1.58 -9.02 1.16
CA GLU A 159 1.15 -8.10 0.11
C GLU A 159 -0.29 -7.65 0.36
N LEU A 160 -0.59 -6.37 0.10
CA LEU A 160 -1.87 -5.72 0.41
C LEU A 160 -2.74 -5.59 -0.86
#